data_66a3fb13f698f2b851418318dd82d52d
#
_entry.id   66a3fb13f698f2b851418318dd82d52d
#
_cell.length_a   1.000
_cell.length_b   1.000
_cell.length_c   1.000
_cell.angle_alpha   90.00
_cell.angle_beta   90.00
_cell.angle_gamma   90.00
#
_symmetry.space_group_name_H-M   'P 1'
#
loop_
_entity.id
_entity.type
_entity.pdbx_description
1 polymer ?
#
loop_
_entity_poly.entity_id
_entity_poly.type
_entity_poly.pdbx_seq_one_letter_code
_entity_poly.pdbx_strand_id
1 'polypeptide(L)'
;MSDLTIDSVATTILDVPLVRPHKFATTSMTAQPLLLVEVRTRGGVVGIGEGVVPGGPWWGGESVETMQAIVEKYISPVLLGRRVDDITGIMRDIERVVAHARFAKASVDVALHDAWARSLGVPVHTLLGGAFRTSVDVTWALGAASAEEIIDEAQQKLDAKLNFSFKLKMGALDPGEDTDRVVRIARALEGKAGVRVDINARWDRLTALK
;
A
#
# COMPACT_ATOMS: atom_id res chain seq x y z
N MET A 1 -18.66 22.86 -17.59
CA MET A 1 -17.58 22.04 -17.06
C MET A 1 -17.01 22.76 -15.84
N SER A 2 -16.80 22.07 -14.72
CA SER A 2 -16.17 22.64 -13.52
C SER A 2 -14.74 23.11 -13.83
N ASP A 3 -14.28 24.17 -13.16
CA ASP A 3 -12.89 24.63 -13.27
C ASP A 3 -11.94 23.60 -12.65
N LEU A 4 -11.14 22.94 -13.48
CA LEU A 4 -10.20 21.87 -13.10
C LEU A 4 -8.86 22.40 -12.57
N THR A 5 -8.70 23.72 -12.43
CA THR A 5 -7.48 24.32 -11.89
C THR A 5 -7.32 23.98 -10.41
N ILE A 6 -6.18 23.42 -10.03
CA ILE A 6 -5.86 23.07 -8.63
C ILE A 6 -5.71 24.37 -7.82
N ASP A 7 -6.53 24.48 -6.79
CA ASP A 7 -6.60 25.63 -5.89
C ASP A 7 -5.84 25.40 -4.60
N SER A 8 -5.93 24.18 -4.04
CA SER A 8 -5.23 23.86 -2.80
C SER A 8 -4.86 22.39 -2.74
N VAL A 9 -3.82 22.10 -1.95
CA VAL A 9 -3.37 20.77 -1.56
C VAL A 9 -3.28 20.73 -0.05
N ALA A 10 -3.95 19.78 0.58
CA ALA A 10 -3.91 19.57 2.02
C ALA A 10 -3.41 18.17 2.34
N THR A 11 -2.78 18.00 3.49
CA THR A 11 -2.30 16.72 3.97
C THR A 11 -2.75 16.44 5.39
N THR A 12 -3.06 15.19 5.70
CA THR A 12 -3.45 14.75 7.05
C THR A 12 -2.79 13.42 7.37
N ILE A 13 -2.08 13.34 8.49
CA ILE A 13 -1.57 12.08 9.02
C ILE A 13 -2.66 11.45 9.88
N LEU A 14 -2.93 10.18 9.63
CA LEU A 14 -3.88 9.37 10.39
C LEU A 14 -3.20 8.10 10.89
N ASP A 15 -3.52 7.71 12.14
CA ASP A 15 -3.15 6.41 12.69
C ASP A 15 -4.39 5.51 12.73
N VAL A 16 -4.43 4.51 11.85
CA VAL A 16 -5.54 3.57 11.73
C VAL A 16 -5.25 2.34 12.59
N PRO A 17 -6.02 2.09 13.66
CA PRO A 17 -5.82 0.91 14.50
C PRO A 17 -5.96 -0.39 13.70
N LEU A 18 -5.04 -1.32 13.91
CA LEU A 18 -5.11 -2.65 13.31
C LEU A 18 -6.06 -3.55 14.11
N VAL A 19 -6.75 -4.46 13.42
CA VAL A 19 -7.63 -5.46 14.05
C VAL A 19 -6.88 -6.41 14.99
N ARG A 20 -5.57 -6.56 14.79
CA ARG A 20 -4.61 -7.24 15.67
C ARG A 20 -3.20 -6.68 15.43
N PRO A 21 -2.26 -6.81 16.39
CA PRO A 21 -0.88 -6.45 16.15
C PRO A 21 -0.31 -7.20 14.94
N HIS A 22 0.36 -6.48 14.04
CA HIS A 22 1.05 -7.09 12.90
C HIS A 22 2.54 -7.18 13.19
N LYS A 23 3.04 -8.41 13.25
CA LYS A 23 4.45 -8.70 13.52
C LYS A 23 5.20 -8.92 12.20
N PHE A 24 6.23 -8.11 12.00
CA PHE A 24 7.26 -8.31 10.97
C PHE A 24 8.46 -9.04 11.57
N ALA A 25 9.45 -9.36 10.76
CA ALA A 25 10.69 -9.97 11.26
C ALA A 25 11.50 -9.04 12.21
N THR A 26 11.33 -7.71 12.12
CA THR A 26 12.13 -6.71 12.86
C THR A 26 11.30 -5.75 13.71
N THR A 27 10.00 -5.69 13.53
CA THR A 27 9.14 -4.72 14.21
C THR A 27 7.71 -5.25 14.38
N SER A 28 6.93 -4.58 15.21
CA SER A 28 5.52 -4.88 15.42
C SER A 28 4.73 -3.57 15.38
N MET A 29 3.54 -3.61 14.75
CA MET A 29 2.65 -2.47 14.61
C MET A 29 1.30 -2.78 15.26
N THR A 30 0.72 -1.79 15.94
CA THR A 30 -0.66 -1.81 16.47
C THR A 30 -1.58 -0.86 15.70
N ALA A 31 -1.00 0.08 14.97
CA ALA A 31 -1.70 0.98 14.07
C ALA A 31 -0.91 1.12 12.76
N GLN A 32 -1.61 1.43 11.67
CA GLN A 32 -1.00 1.78 10.37
C GLN A 32 -1.08 3.30 10.21
N PRO A 33 0.06 4.01 10.25
CA PRO A 33 0.07 5.42 9.91
C PRO A 33 -0.14 5.60 8.40
N LEU A 34 -0.98 6.56 8.04
CA LEU A 34 -1.34 6.92 6.68
C LEU A 34 -1.14 8.42 6.48
N LEU A 35 -0.70 8.82 5.29
CA LEU A 35 -0.79 10.20 4.82
C LEU A 35 -1.96 10.29 3.83
N LEU A 36 -2.99 11.06 4.16
CA LEU A 36 -3.99 11.47 3.18
C LEU A 36 -3.54 12.76 2.51
N VAL A 37 -3.70 12.80 1.18
CA VAL A 37 -3.46 13.97 0.34
C VAL A 37 -4.77 14.35 -0.32
N GLU A 38 -5.25 15.57 -0.08
CA GLU A 38 -6.42 16.13 -0.73
C GLU A 38 -5.98 17.16 -1.76
N VAL A 39 -6.40 16.97 -3.02
CA VAL A 39 -6.23 17.95 -4.10
C VAL A 39 -7.59 18.55 -4.40
N ARG A 40 -7.74 19.86 -4.19
CA ARG A 40 -8.98 20.60 -4.44
C ARG A 40 -8.86 21.48 -5.66
N THR A 41 -9.86 21.45 -6.54
CA THR A 41 -9.94 22.34 -7.69
C THR A 41 -10.80 23.57 -7.38
N ARG A 42 -10.62 24.66 -8.15
CA ARG A 42 -11.48 25.86 -8.09
C ARG A 42 -12.94 25.54 -8.37
N GLY A 43 -13.22 24.53 -9.18
CA GLY A 43 -14.57 24.04 -9.44
C GLY A 43 -15.18 23.22 -8.29
N GLY A 44 -14.47 23.08 -7.14
CA GLY A 44 -14.97 22.42 -5.93
C GLY A 44 -14.80 20.89 -5.92
N VAL A 45 -14.18 20.30 -6.96
CA VAL A 45 -13.87 18.86 -6.96
C VAL A 45 -12.72 18.59 -5.99
N VAL A 46 -12.83 17.54 -5.19
CA VAL A 46 -11.79 17.07 -4.27
C VAL A 46 -11.40 15.67 -4.67
N GLY A 47 -10.11 15.46 -4.94
CA GLY A 47 -9.51 14.14 -5.09
C GLY A 47 -8.69 13.77 -3.86
N ILE A 48 -8.73 12.50 -3.50
CA ILE A 48 -8.05 11.95 -2.32
C ILE A 48 -7.06 10.89 -2.75
N GLY A 49 -5.84 11.00 -2.24
CA GLY A 49 -4.80 9.97 -2.37
C GLY A 49 -4.28 9.55 -1.02
N GLU A 50 -3.82 8.32 -0.93
CA GLU A 50 -3.28 7.72 0.28
C GLU A 50 -1.81 7.34 0.09
N GLY A 51 -0.96 7.74 1.04
CA GLY A 51 0.42 7.31 1.14
C GLY A 51 0.60 6.41 2.36
N VAL A 52 1.16 5.20 2.16
CA VAL A 52 1.36 4.20 3.19
C VAL A 52 2.78 3.70 3.20
N VAL A 53 3.42 3.72 4.39
CA VAL A 53 4.69 3.02 4.61
C VAL A 53 4.54 2.08 5.81
N PRO A 54 4.56 0.76 5.61
CA PRO A 54 4.36 -0.18 6.71
C PRO A 54 5.48 -0.08 7.75
N GLY A 55 5.15 0.35 8.97
CA GLY A 55 6.07 0.35 10.12
C GLY A 55 7.22 1.36 10.08
N GLY A 56 7.24 2.30 9.12
CA GLY A 56 8.20 3.40 9.08
C GLY A 56 9.33 3.27 8.05
N PRO A 57 10.41 4.06 8.17
CA PRO A 57 11.40 4.28 7.11
C PRO A 57 12.22 3.05 6.68
N TRP A 58 12.26 2.01 7.49
CA TRP A 58 12.99 0.78 7.18
C TRP A 58 12.50 0.08 5.90
N TRP A 59 11.25 0.32 5.51
CA TRP A 59 10.65 -0.33 4.33
C TRP A 59 11.04 0.34 3.00
N GLY A 60 11.20 1.64 2.95
CA GLY A 60 11.46 2.34 1.69
C GLY A 60 12.14 3.69 1.87
N GLY A 61 12.61 3.98 3.08
CA GLY A 61 13.31 5.22 3.41
C GLY A 61 12.40 6.42 3.69
N GLU A 62 11.09 6.29 3.50
CA GLU A 62 10.10 7.34 3.81
C GLU A 62 9.31 7.00 5.08
N SER A 63 8.82 8.03 5.77
CA SER A 63 7.80 7.94 6.81
C SER A 63 6.65 8.88 6.46
N VAL A 64 5.50 8.78 7.15
CA VAL A 64 4.37 9.67 6.89
C VAL A 64 4.73 11.13 7.08
N GLU A 65 5.61 11.46 8.05
CA GLU A 65 6.10 12.81 8.30
C GLU A 65 7.00 13.31 7.17
N THR A 66 7.90 12.46 6.67
CA THR A 66 8.76 12.84 5.52
C THR A 66 7.93 12.98 4.25
N MET A 67 6.95 12.11 4.02
CA MET A 67 6.00 12.25 2.90
C MET A 67 5.22 13.56 3.00
N GLN A 68 4.68 13.89 4.19
CA GLN A 68 3.95 15.13 4.42
C GLN A 68 4.83 16.35 4.09
N ALA A 69 6.04 16.40 4.65
CA ALA A 69 6.97 17.50 4.41
C ALA A 69 7.32 17.67 2.93
N ILE A 70 7.49 16.56 2.21
CA ILE A 70 7.78 16.55 0.76
C ILE A 70 6.59 17.06 -0.03
N VAL A 71 5.38 16.59 0.28
CA VAL A 71 4.16 17.03 -0.41
C VAL A 71 3.94 18.52 -0.17
N GLU A 72 3.97 18.97 1.08
CA GLU A 72 3.65 20.35 1.42
C GLU A 72 4.68 21.35 0.89
N LYS A 73 5.98 21.05 1.06
CA LYS A 73 7.03 22.05 0.77
C LYS A 73 7.51 22.03 -0.68
N TYR A 74 7.48 20.89 -1.34
CA TYR A 74 8.12 20.74 -2.65
C TYR A 74 7.15 20.34 -3.77
N ILE A 75 6.15 19.48 -3.48
CA ILE A 75 5.21 19.01 -4.50
C ILE A 75 4.03 19.99 -4.67
N SER A 76 3.41 20.47 -3.57
CA SER A 76 2.27 21.39 -3.64
C SER A 76 2.53 22.64 -4.50
N PRO A 77 3.71 23.32 -4.42
CA PRO A 77 3.99 24.45 -5.30
C PRO A 77 3.98 24.11 -6.80
N VAL A 78 4.29 22.84 -7.17
CA VAL A 78 4.24 22.38 -8.57
C VAL A 78 2.81 22.15 -9.04
N LEU A 79 1.89 21.82 -8.13
CA LEU A 79 0.49 21.53 -8.45
C LEU A 79 -0.37 22.79 -8.58
N LEU A 80 -0.14 23.76 -7.72
CA LEU A 80 -0.99 24.95 -7.64
C LEU A 80 -1.09 25.68 -8.98
N GLY A 81 -2.32 25.98 -9.39
CA GLY A 81 -2.61 26.63 -10.66
C GLY A 81 -2.55 25.73 -11.90
N ARG A 82 -2.10 24.46 -11.77
CA ARG A 82 -2.13 23.48 -12.85
C ARG A 82 -3.53 22.85 -12.97
N ARG A 83 -3.81 22.30 -14.12
CA ARG A 83 -5.06 21.53 -14.33
C ARG A 83 -4.90 20.11 -13.82
N VAL A 84 -5.88 19.61 -13.11
CA VAL A 84 -5.85 18.26 -12.50
C VAL A 84 -5.81 17.14 -13.54
N ASP A 85 -6.24 17.38 -14.78
CA ASP A 85 -6.21 16.43 -15.89
C ASP A 85 -4.85 16.37 -16.64
N ASP A 86 -3.88 17.25 -16.29
CA ASP A 86 -2.51 17.21 -16.83
C ASP A 86 -1.58 16.37 -15.93
N ILE A 87 -1.99 15.15 -15.59
CA ILE A 87 -1.28 14.29 -14.64
C ILE A 87 0.14 14.01 -15.10
N THR A 88 0.31 13.61 -16.37
CA THR A 88 1.65 13.29 -16.92
C THR A 88 2.60 14.49 -16.87
N GLY A 89 2.12 15.68 -17.20
CA GLY A 89 2.91 16.90 -17.12
C GLY A 89 3.30 17.26 -15.69
N ILE A 90 2.34 17.18 -14.77
CA ILE A 90 2.56 17.42 -13.34
C ILE A 90 3.58 16.43 -12.78
N MET A 91 3.41 15.14 -12.98
CA MET A 91 4.32 14.12 -12.44
C MET A 91 5.74 14.25 -13.00
N ARG A 92 5.89 14.59 -14.27
CA ARG A 92 7.21 14.92 -14.85
C ARG A 92 7.88 16.12 -14.18
N ASP A 93 7.13 17.16 -13.86
CA ASP A 93 7.68 18.35 -13.21
C ASP A 93 8.00 18.08 -11.74
N ILE A 94 7.21 17.24 -11.04
CA ILE A 94 7.53 16.73 -9.71
C ILE A 94 8.86 15.95 -9.71
N GLU A 95 9.11 15.10 -10.72
CA GLU A 95 10.37 14.35 -10.85
C GLU A 95 11.60 15.25 -10.95
N ARG A 96 11.46 16.49 -11.44
CA ARG A 96 12.56 17.46 -11.55
C ARG A 96 12.91 18.13 -10.22
N VAL A 97 11.93 18.25 -9.31
CA VAL A 97 12.13 18.96 -8.02
C VAL A 97 12.30 18.01 -6.84
N VAL A 98 11.85 16.75 -6.96
CA VAL A 98 11.94 15.74 -5.91
C VAL A 98 12.55 14.47 -6.47
N ALA A 99 13.78 14.14 -6.06
CA ALA A 99 14.39 12.84 -6.35
C ALA A 99 13.80 11.76 -5.42
N HIS A 100 13.60 10.53 -5.92
CA HIS A 100 13.02 9.42 -5.15
C HIS A 100 11.63 9.73 -4.59
N ALA A 101 11.43 9.65 -3.27
CA ALA A 101 10.17 9.93 -2.55
C ALA A 101 8.93 9.30 -3.23
N ARG A 102 8.99 8.00 -3.50
CA ARG A 102 8.00 7.31 -4.34
C ARG A 102 6.63 7.19 -3.68
N PHE A 103 6.60 7.05 -2.34
CA PHE A 103 5.33 6.94 -1.60
C PHE A 103 4.62 8.30 -1.56
N ALA A 104 5.36 9.39 -1.31
CA ALA A 104 4.82 10.75 -1.40
C ALA A 104 4.28 11.05 -2.80
N LYS A 105 5.02 10.71 -3.85
CA LYS A 105 4.58 10.90 -5.25
C LYS A 105 3.36 10.07 -5.59
N ALA A 106 3.31 8.80 -5.15
CA ALA A 106 2.17 7.92 -5.39
C ALA A 106 0.89 8.45 -4.75
N SER A 107 0.96 9.01 -3.52
CA SER A 107 -0.21 9.60 -2.88
C SER A 107 -0.77 10.80 -3.65
N VAL A 108 0.10 11.61 -4.23
CA VAL A 108 -0.31 12.75 -5.08
C VAL A 108 -0.88 12.27 -6.43
N ASP A 109 -0.25 11.30 -7.07
CA ASP A 109 -0.72 10.73 -8.33
C ASP A 109 -2.12 10.13 -8.20
N VAL A 110 -2.38 9.40 -7.12
CA VAL A 110 -3.72 8.85 -6.81
C VAL A 110 -4.73 9.98 -6.59
N ALA A 111 -4.36 11.05 -5.85
CA ALA A 111 -5.24 12.19 -5.61
C ALA A 111 -5.61 12.92 -6.91
N LEU A 112 -4.66 13.07 -7.85
CA LEU A 112 -4.91 13.68 -9.15
C LEU A 112 -5.86 12.83 -10.00
N HIS A 113 -5.65 11.51 -10.07
CA HIS A 113 -6.54 10.59 -10.78
C HIS A 113 -7.95 10.57 -10.19
N ASP A 114 -8.08 10.58 -8.85
CA ASP A 114 -9.38 10.61 -8.17
C ASP A 114 -10.12 11.93 -8.47
N ALA A 115 -9.42 13.08 -8.38
CA ALA A 115 -10.02 14.38 -8.71
C ALA A 115 -10.49 14.44 -10.18
N TRP A 116 -9.64 13.97 -11.11
CA TRP A 116 -10.02 13.95 -12.53
C TRP A 116 -11.20 13.04 -12.80
N ALA A 117 -11.20 11.80 -12.30
CA ALA A 117 -12.29 10.85 -12.46
C ALA A 117 -13.61 11.41 -11.87
N ARG A 118 -13.57 11.99 -10.67
CA ARG A 118 -14.73 12.66 -10.03
C ARG A 118 -15.26 13.83 -10.88
N SER A 119 -14.39 14.60 -11.48
CA SER A 119 -14.79 15.71 -12.34
C SER A 119 -15.57 15.28 -13.58
N LEU A 120 -15.33 14.05 -14.04
CA LEU A 120 -16.00 13.43 -15.18
C LEU A 120 -17.19 12.54 -14.75
N GLY A 121 -17.40 12.32 -13.44
CA GLY A 121 -18.45 11.42 -12.95
C GLY A 121 -18.20 9.95 -13.27
N VAL A 122 -16.94 9.53 -13.45
CA VAL A 122 -16.57 8.16 -13.79
C VAL A 122 -15.61 7.56 -12.73
N PRO A 123 -15.55 6.22 -12.59
CA PRO A 123 -14.55 5.59 -11.74
C PRO A 123 -13.15 5.69 -12.36
N VAL A 124 -12.10 5.70 -11.51
CA VAL A 124 -10.70 5.84 -11.94
C VAL A 124 -10.29 4.79 -12.98
N HIS A 125 -10.77 3.54 -12.86
CA HIS A 125 -10.44 2.50 -13.85
C HIS A 125 -10.85 2.86 -15.28
N THR A 126 -11.86 3.74 -15.47
CA THR A 126 -12.26 4.22 -16.81
C THR A 126 -11.17 5.05 -17.46
N LEU A 127 -10.44 5.86 -16.66
CA LEU A 127 -9.28 6.63 -17.12
C LEU A 127 -8.09 5.73 -17.50
N LEU A 128 -8.02 4.54 -16.89
CA LEU A 128 -6.94 3.58 -17.08
C LEU A 128 -7.26 2.51 -18.14
N GLY A 129 -8.28 2.69 -18.94
CA GLY A 129 -8.64 1.79 -20.05
C GLY A 129 -9.79 0.81 -19.74
N GLY A 130 -10.45 0.95 -18.60
CA GLY A 130 -11.64 0.18 -18.23
C GLY A 130 -11.38 -0.92 -17.20
N ALA A 131 -12.45 -1.59 -16.76
CA ALA A 131 -12.38 -2.65 -15.78
C ALA A 131 -12.12 -4.01 -16.46
N PHE A 132 -10.97 -4.61 -16.21
CA PHE A 132 -10.71 -6.01 -16.56
C PHE A 132 -11.46 -6.97 -15.61
N ARG A 133 -11.68 -6.57 -14.36
CA ARG A 133 -12.39 -7.33 -13.32
C ARG A 133 -13.23 -6.38 -12.48
N THR A 134 -14.32 -6.90 -11.93
CA THR A 134 -15.20 -6.17 -10.99
C THR A 134 -14.90 -6.54 -9.53
N SER A 135 -14.15 -7.61 -9.30
CA SER A 135 -13.71 -8.06 -7.97
C SER A 135 -12.33 -8.70 -8.04
N VAL A 136 -11.61 -8.66 -6.94
CA VAL A 136 -10.28 -9.30 -6.78
C VAL A 136 -10.24 -9.99 -5.42
N ASP A 137 -9.82 -11.27 -5.42
CA ASP A 137 -9.62 -12.01 -4.18
C ASP A 137 -8.42 -11.46 -3.40
N VAL A 138 -8.62 -11.26 -2.11
CA VAL A 138 -7.60 -10.71 -1.22
C VAL A 138 -6.78 -11.83 -0.60
N THR A 139 -5.47 -11.77 -0.75
CA THR A 139 -4.55 -12.64 0.00
C THR A 139 -4.47 -12.18 1.46
N TRP A 140 -4.72 -13.10 2.40
CA TRP A 140 -4.58 -12.82 3.82
C TRP A 140 -3.13 -12.99 4.28
N ALA A 141 -2.58 -11.99 4.96
CA ALA A 141 -1.24 -12.04 5.53
C ALA A 141 -1.27 -12.70 6.91
N LEU A 142 -0.63 -13.86 7.03
CA LEU A 142 -0.42 -14.56 8.28
C LEU A 142 0.89 -14.08 8.91
N GLY A 143 0.84 -13.74 10.20
CA GLY A 143 1.97 -13.18 10.94
C GLY A 143 3.06 -14.23 11.24
N ALA A 144 4.11 -13.78 11.96
CA ALA A 144 5.15 -14.66 12.50
C ALA A 144 4.61 -15.30 13.81
N ALA A 145 3.95 -16.45 13.69
CA ALA A 145 3.39 -17.24 14.80
C ALA A 145 3.78 -18.73 14.62
N SER A 146 3.40 -19.59 15.56
CA SER A 146 3.62 -21.04 15.43
C SER A 146 2.87 -21.62 14.22
N ALA A 147 3.27 -22.79 13.74
CA ALA A 147 2.60 -23.42 12.62
C ALA A 147 1.14 -23.74 12.95
N GLU A 148 0.86 -24.16 14.17
CA GLU A 148 -0.48 -24.48 14.68
C GLU A 148 -1.40 -23.27 14.64
N GLU A 149 -0.97 -22.15 15.24
CA GLU A 149 -1.73 -20.90 15.28
C GLU A 149 -2.04 -20.39 13.86
N ILE A 150 -1.07 -20.51 12.95
CA ILE A 150 -1.23 -20.10 11.54
C ILE A 150 -2.22 -21.00 10.81
N ILE A 151 -2.15 -22.32 11.02
CA ILE A 151 -3.08 -23.28 10.41
C ILE A 151 -4.50 -23.02 10.90
N ASP A 152 -4.69 -22.78 12.20
CA ASP A 152 -5.99 -22.49 12.79
C ASP A 152 -6.57 -21.16 12.25
N GLU A 153 -5.76 -20.10 12.18
CA GLU A 153 -6.19 -18.83 11.59
C GLU A 153 -6.57 -18.98 10.12
N ALA A 154 -5.76 -19.71 9.33
CA ALA A 154 -6.06 -19.95 7.93
C ALA A 154 -7.35 -20.78 7.75
N GLN A 155 -7.55 -21.82 8.56
CA GLN A 155 -8.77 -22.63 8.52
C GLN A 155 -10.01 -21.80 8.85
N GLN A 156 -9.96 -20.94 9.88
CA GLN A 156 -11.06 -20.01 10.22
C GLN A 156 -11.42 -19.11 9.03
N LYS A 157 -10.42 -18.60 8.28
CA LYS A 157 -10.67 -17.76 7.10
C LYS A 157 -11.30 -18.55 5.95
N LEU A 158 -10.87 -19.80 5.74
CA LEU A 158 -11.45 -20.72 4.75
C LEU A 158 -12.89 -21.06 5.07
N ASP A 159 -13.19 -21.44 6.33
CA ASP A 159 -14.53 -21.78 6.79
C ASP A 159 -15.51 -20.62 6.66
N ALA A 160 -15.02 -19.40 6.94
CA ALA A 160 -15.77 -18.16 6.76
C ALA A 160 -15.87 -17.72 5.28
N LYS A 161 -15.22 -18.41 4.34
CA LYS A 161 -15.14 -18.07 2.91
C LYS A 161 -14.62 -16.65 2.63
N LEU A 162 -13.72 -16.16 3.49
CA LEU A 162 -13.19 -14.79 3.38
C LEU A 162 -11.93 -14.73 2.52
N ASN A 163 -11.06 -15.75 2.61
CA ASN A 163 -9.79 -15.77 1.91
C ASN A 163 -9.44 -17.20 1.48
N PHE A 164 -8.88 -17.35 0.27
CA PHE A 164 -8.45 -18.62 -0.32
C PHE A 164 -6.97 -18.60 -0.73
N SER A 165 -6.25 -17.54 -0.35
CA SER A 165 -4.82 -17.37 -0.58
C SER A 165 -4.18 -16.73 0.64
N PHE A 166 -3.04 -17.27 1.06
CA PHE A 166 -2.33 -16.85 2.26
C PHE A 166 -0.89 -16.48 1.95
N LYS A 167 -0.38 -15.45 2.65
CA LYS A 167 1.01 -15.06 2.61
C LYS A 167 1.65 -15.24 3.99
N LEU A 168 2.62 -16.14 4.10
CA LEU A 168 3.34 -16.43 5.32
C LEU A 168 4.54 -15.51 5.48
N LYS A 169 4.72 -14.93 6.65
CA LYS A 169 5.94 -14.21 7.00
C LYS A 169 7.03 -15.17 7.46
N MET A 170 8.22 -15.01 6.89
CA MET A 170 9.44 -15.76 7.20
C MET A 170 10.57 -14.81 7.57
N GLY A 171 11.73 -15.35 7.97
CA GLY A 171 12.94 -14.59 8.28
C GLY A 171 13.07 -14.16 9.73
N ALA A 172 12.15 -14.60 10.61
CA ALA A 172 12.24 -14.39 12.06
C ALA A 172 12.95 -15.53 12.79
N LEU A 173 12.96 -16.74 12.21
CA LEU A 173 13.60 -17.96 12.74
C LEU A 173 14.86 -18.27 11.93
N ASP A 174 15.58 -19.31 12.34
CA ASP A 174 16.62 -19.94 11.52
C ASP A 174 16.01 -20.40 10.19
N PRO A 175 16.73 -20.28 9.06
CA PRO A 175 16.19 -20.65 7.73
C PRO A 175 15.66 -22.07 7.64
N GLY A 176 16.28 -23.04 8.32
CA GLY A 176 15.79 -24.42 8.37
C GLY A 176 14.49 -24.55 9.13
N GLU A 177 14.40 -23.94 10.32
CA GLU A 177 13.17 -23.94 11.13
C GLU A 177 12.02 -23.22 10.43
N ASP A 178 12.29 -22.09 9.76
CA ASP A 178 11.29 -21.38 8.98
C ASP A 178 10.80 -22.22 7.80
N THR A 179 11.69 -22.95 7.14
CA THR A 179 11.34 -23.85 6.02
C THR A 179 10.46 -24.99 6.52
N ASP A 180 10.83 -25.66 7.61
CA ASP A 180 10.03 -26.75 8.19
C ASP A 180 8.64 -26.27 8.61
N ARG A 181 8.56 -25.08 9.23
CA ARG A 181 7.29 -24.44 9.58
C ARG A 181 6.41 -24.21 8.35
N VAL A 182 6.96 -23.66 7.28
CA VAL A 182 6.25 -23.40 6.03
C VAL A 182 5.77 -24.68 5.39
N VAL A 183 6.61 -25.75 5.34
CA VAL A 183 6.24 -27.05 4.80
C VAL A 183 5.05 -27.66 5.57
N ARG A 184 5.03 -27.56 6.91
CA ARG A 184 3.90 -28.03 7.73
C ARG A 184 2.61 -27.28 7.39
N ILE A 185 2.68 -25.95 7.29
CA ILE A 185 1.52 -25.12 6.97
C ILE A 185 1.03 -25.42 5.54
N ALA A 186 1.94 -25.48 4.57
CA ALA A 186 1.59 -25.75 3.18
C ALA A 186 0.89 -27.11 3.02
N ARG A 187 1.38 -28.15 3.71
CA ARG A 187 0.72 -29.49 3.72
C ARG A 187 -0.67 -29.46 4.34
N ALA A 188 -0.87 -28.73 5.43
CA ALA A 188 -2.19 -28.62 6.07
C ALA A 188 -3.22 -27.89 5.20
N LEU A 189 -2.77 -26.99 4.32
CA LEU A 189 -3.59 -26.19 3.42
C LEU A 189 -3.62 -26.73 1.98
N GLU A 190 -2.95 -27.88 1.71
CA GLU A 190 -2.88 -28.49 0.39
C GLU A 190 -4.28 -28.78 -0.16
N GLY A 191 -4.52 -28.40 -1.42
CA GLY A 191 -5.82 -28.54 -2.08
C GLY A 191 -6.92 -27.59 -1.58
N LYS A 192 -6.68 -26.81 -0.50
CA LYS A 192 -7.66 -25.90 0.09
C LYS A 192 -7.35 -24.43 -0.24
N ALA A 193 -6.07 -24.05 -0.27
CA ALA A 193 -5.65 -22.65 -0.44
C ALA A 193 -4.30 -22.53 -1.15
N GLY A 194 -4.11 -21.39 -1.83
CA GLY A 194 -2.80 -20.97 -2.31
C GLY A 194 -1.93 -20.40 -1.17
N VAL A 195 -0.67 -20.85 -1.08
CA VAL A 195 0.30 -20.37 -0.09
C VAL A 195 1.48 -19.71 -0.79
N ARG A 196 1.89 -18.53 -0.34
CA ARG A 196 3.13 -17.86 -0.72
C ARG A 196 3.91 -17.43 0.51
N VAL A 197 5.20 -17.24 0.36
CA VAL A 197 6.10 -16.82 1.43
C VAL A 197 6.69 -15.44 1.16
N ASP A 198 7.02 -14.71 2.24
CA ASP A 198 7.62 -13.39 2.16
C ASP A 198 8.63 -13.25 3.31
N ILE A 199 9.92 -13.23 2.94
CA ILE A 199 11.05 -13.14 3.89
C ILE A 199 11.48 -11.70 4.18
N ASN A 200 10.86 -10.72 3.57
CA ASN A 200 11.14 -9.30 3.75
C ASN A 200 12.65 -8.95 3.67
N ALA A 201 13.34 -9.47 2.66
CA ALA A 201 14.77 -9.27 2.40
C ALA A 201 15.71 -9.70 3.54
N ARG A 202 15.28 -10.63 4.43
CA ARG A 202 16.10 -11.12 5.56
C ARG A 202 17.13 -12.17 5.17
N TRP A 203 16.89 -12.88 4.07
CA TRP A 203 17.84 -13.87 3.57
C TRP A 203 18.70 -13.27 2.45
N ASP A 204 19.97 -13.59 2.47
CA ASP A 204 20.86 -13.36 1.35
C ASP A 204 20.58 -14.38 0.22
N ARG A 205 21.23 -14.16 -0.93
CA ARG A 205 21.05 -15.02 -2.09
C ARG A 205 21.45 -16.47 -1.82
N LEU A 206 22.52 -16.73 -1.05
CA LEU A 206 23.01 -18.07 -0.79
C LEU A 206 22.07 -18.84 0.14
N THR A 207 21.54 -18.16 1.15
CA THR A 207 20.53 -18.73 2.06
C THR A 207 19.24 -19.05 1.32
N ALA A 208 18.81 -18.20 0.41
CA ALA A 208 17.56 -18.39 -0.34
C ALA A 208 17.66 -19.51 -1.40
N LEU A 209 18.87 -19.93 -1.80
CA LEU A 209 19.11 -21.00 -2.78
C LEU A 209 19.34 -22.39 -2.16
N LYS A 210 19.48 -22.48 -0.85
CA LYS A 210 19.58 -23.73 -0.09
C LYS A 210 18.20 -24.29 0.24
#